data_9c0d908bdfbeff1caf672f16321e44e6
#
_entry.id   9c0d908bdfbeff1caf672f16321e44e6
#
_cell.length_a   1.000
_cell.length_b   1.000
_cell.length_c   1.000
_cell.angle_alpha   90.00
_cell.angle_beta   90.00
_cell.angle_gamma   90.00
#
_symmetry.space_group_name_H-M   'P 1'
#
loop_
_entity.id
_entity.type
_entity.pdbx_description
1 polymer ?
#
loop_
_entity_poly.entity_id
_entity_poly.type
_entity_poly.pdbx_seq_one_letter_code
_entity_poly.pdbx_strand_id
1 'polypeptide(L)'
;MANASFGLPDLGMTSLNDVLEDVRRITGATSLPLLVDVDTGWGGAFNIARTVKDMIKAGAAGMHIEDQVAQKRCGHRPNKEIVTREEMVDRIKASVDAKTDDDFMVMARTDALAVVGLDEVIERAVLCEQAGANAIFAEAMTDLSMYQQVTDAVSIPVLANITEFGSTPLYTTEELASVDIAMALYPPVSYTHLTLPTNSG
;
A
#
# COMPACT_ATOMS: atom_id res chain seq x y z
N MET A 1 9.42 -6.18 2.97
CA MET A 1 9.84 -7.57 2.71
C MET A 1 11.14 -7.64 1.93
N ALA A 2 11.23 -7.12 0.71
CA ALA A 2 12.42 -7.23 -0.12
C ALA A 2 13.73 -6.96 0.63
N ASN A 3 13.82 -5.84 1.33
CA ASN A 3 15.03 -5.48 2.08
C ASN A 3 15.24 -6.35 3.32
N ALA A 4 14.20 -6.56 4.12
CA ALA A 4 14.33 -7.18 5.44
C ALA A 4 14.55 -8.70 5.36
N SER A 5 13.83 -9.38 4.45
CA SER A 5 13.87 -10.85 4.36
C SER A 5 14.87 -11.35 3.32
N PHE A 6 15.08 -10.62 2.22
CA PHE A 6 15.86 -11.08 1.08
C PHE A 6 17.09 -10.23 0.78
N GLY A 7 17.28 -9.08 1.44
CA GLY A 7 18.38 -8.16 1.14
C GLY A 7 18.31 -7.55 -0.27
N LEU A 8 17.13 -7.55 -0.87
CA LEU A 8 16.86 -7.03 -2.22
C LEU A 8 16.41 -5.57 -2.16
N PRO A 9 16.71 -4.75 -3.17
CA PRO A 9 16.17 -3.40 -3.25
C PRO A 9 14.64 -3.44 -3.52
N ASP A 10 13.94 -2.40 -3.05
CA ASP A 10 12.50 -2.21 -3.26
C ASP A 10 12.22 -1.69 -4.69
N LEU A 11 12.27 -2.60 -5.65
CA LEU A 11 12.11 -2.35 -7.08
C LEU A 11 11.20 -3.40 -7.76
N GLY A 12 10.26 -3.99 -7.04
CA GLY A 12 9.37 -5.02 -7.57
C GLY A 12 10.08 -6.34 -7.92
N MET A 13 11.18 -6.66 -7.22
CA MET A 13 11.99 -7.86 -7.53
C MET A 13 11.46 -9.13 -6.88
N THR A 14 10.64 -9.02 -5.84
CA THR A 14 10.05 -10.17 -5.15
C THR A 14 8.88 -10.74 -5.94
N SER A 15 8.72 -12.06 -5.87
CA SER A 15 7.56 -12.76 -6.42
C SER A 15 6.44 -12.91 -5.38
N LEU A 16 5.24 -13.26 -5.84
CA LEU A 16 4.14 -13.65 -4.95
C LEU A 16 4.56 -14.75 -3.96
N ASN A 17 5.32 -15.75 -4.41
CA ASN A 17 5.72 -16.86 -3.54
C ASN A 17 6.68 -16.40 -2.43
N ASP A 18 7.59 -15.49 -2.71
CA ASP A 18 8.49 -14.92 -1.71
C ASP A 18 7.68 -14.21 -0.60
N VAL A 19 6.71 -13.39 -1.00
CA VAL A 19 5.87 -12.66 -0.05
C VAL A 19 4.98 -13.59 0.75
N LEU A 20 4.39 -14.62 0.12
CA LEU A 20 3.56 -15.61 0.81
C LEU A 20 4.31 -16.41 1.87
N GLU A 21 5.59 -16.63 1.69
CA GLU A 21 6.41 -17.31 2.73
C GLU A 21 6.46 -16.48 4.01
N ASP A 22 6.73 -15.18 3.89
CA ASP A 22 6.76 -14.27 5.04
C ASP A 22 5.35 -14.07 5.64
N VAL A 23 4.31 -13.97 4.82
CA VAL A 23 2.91 -13.89 5.30
C VAL A 23 2.59 -15.07 6.21
N ARG A 24 2.88 -16.31 5.77
CA ARG A 24 2.62 -17.53 6.59
C ARG A 24 3.43 -17.54 7.88
N ARG A 25 4.67 -17.05 7.86
CA ARG A 25 5.50 -16.95 9.07
C ARG A 25 4.91 -15.94 10.06
N ILE A 26 4.46 -14.79 9.58
CA ILE A 26 3.90 -13.73 10.42
C ILE A 26 2.54 -14.17 10.98
N THR A 27 1.63 -14.65 10.14
CA THR A 27 0.29 -15.10 10.58
C THR A 27 0.34 -16.31 11.49
N GLY A 28 1.37 -17.15 11.35
CA GLY A 28 1.63 -18.26 12.27
C GLY A 28 2.20 -17.82 13.63
N ALA A 29 2.76 -16.62 13.73
CA ALA A 29 3.40 -16.10 14.94
C ALA A 29 2.49 -15.15 15.77
N THR A 30 1.45 -14.58 15.18
CA THR A 30 0.55 -13.62 15.83
C THR A 30 -0.89 -13.77 15.33
N SER A 31 -1.85 -13.38 16.19
CA SER A 31 -3.28 -13.27 15.83
C SER A 31 -3.69 -11.87 15.39
N LEU A 32 -2.75 -10.92 15.34
CA LEU A 32 -3.04 -9.58 14.84
C LEU A 32 -3.36 -9.61 13.34
N PRO A 33 -4.33 -8.81 12.87
CA PRO A 33 -4.64 -8.73 11.45
C PRO A 33 -3.43 -8.18 10.67
N LEU A 34 -3.06 -8.87 9.61
CA LEU A 34 -1.94 -8.52 8.74
C LEU A 34 -2.44 -7.87 7.44
N LEU A 35 -2.05 -6.61 7.19
CA LEU A 35 -2.19 -5.94 5.90
C LEU A 35 -0.90 -6.11 5.11
N VAL A 36 -0.99 -6.62 3.87
CA VAL A 36 0.17 -6.99 3.05
C VAL A 36 0.33 -6.04 1.86
N ASP A 37 1.56 -5.54 1.66
CA ASP A 37 1.95 -4.87 0.42
C ASP A 37 2.12 -5.92 -0.69
N VAL A 38 1.32 -5.81 -1.76
CA VAL A 38 1.39 -6.71 -2.92
C VAL A 38 1.91 -5.99 -4.17
N ASP A 39 2.58 -4.86 -3.99
CA ASP A 39 3.08 -4.04 -5.11
C ASP A 39 1.97 -3.81 -6.15
N THR A 40 2.19 -4.21 -7.40
CA THR A 40 1.21 -4.10 -8.50
C THR A 40 0.41 -5.40 -8.75
N GLY A 41 0.51 -6.40 -7.84
CA GLY A 41 -0.22 -7.67 -7.94
C GLY A 41 0.45 -8.75 -8.78
N TRP A 42 1.73 -8.57 -9.17
CA TRP A 42 2.58 -9.51 -9.94
C TRP A 42 2.02 -9.91 -11.30
N GLY A 43 1.29 -9.03 -11.96
CA GLY A 43 0.83 -9.21 -13.33
C GLY A 43 -0.58 -8.70 -13.58
N GLY A 44 -1.25 -9.23 -14.61
CA GLY A 44 -2.60 -8.83 -14.99
C GLY A 44 -3.69 -9.42 -14.09
N ALA A 45 -4.96 -9.19 -14.46
CA ALA A 45 -6.14 -9.54 -13.65
C ALA A 45 -6.14 -10.99 -13.11
N PHE A 46 -5.70 -11.98 -13.87
CA PHE A 46 -5.63 -13.37 -13.41
C PHE A 46 -4.56 -13.59 -12.34
N ASN A 47 -3.43 -12.89 -12.42
CA ASN A 47 -2.40 -12.94 -11.39
C ASN A 47 -2.87 -12.23 -10.10
N ILE A 48 -3.53 -11.09 -10.25
CA ILE A 48 -4.15 -10.36 -9.12
C ILE A 48 -5.18 -11.25 -8.41
N ALA A 49 -6.07 -11.91 -9.18
CA ALA A 49 -7.04 -12.83 -8.63
C ALA A 49 -6.39 -14.01 -7.87
N ARG A 50 -5.28 -14.54 -8.38
CA ARG A 50 -4.48 -15.55 -7.70
C ARG A 50 -3.86 -15.01 -6.41
N THR A 51 -3.31 -13.80 -6.47
CA THR A 51 -2.71 -13.11 -5.32
C THR A 51 -3.70 -12.99 -4.17
N VAL A 52 -4.92 -12.49 -4.43
CA VAL A 52 -5.98 -12.36 -3.42
C VAL A 52 -6.29 -13.71 -2.77
N LYS A 53 -6.54 -14.73 -3.57
CA LYS A 53 -6.87 -16.08 -3.05
C LYS A 53 -5.75 -16.68 -2.22
N ASP A 54 -4.50 -16.50 -2.64
CA ASP A 54 -3.35 -17.05 -1.94
C ASP A 54 -3.03 -16.25 -0.66
N MET A 55 -3.27 -14.92 -0.63
CA MET A 55 -3.17 -14.08 0.58
C MET A 55 -4.20 -14.48 1.62
N ILE A 56 -5.47 -14.65 1.23
CA ILE A 56 -6.53 -15.13 2.12
C ILE A 56 -6.17 -16.51 2.72
N LYS A 57 -5.72 -17.45 1.89
CA LYS A 57 -5.28 -18.79 2.35
C LYS A 57 -4.07 -18.72 3.28
N ALA A 58 -3.20 -17.75 3.12
CA ALA A 58 -2.05 -17.55 3.99
C ALA A 58 -2.40 -16.85 5.30
N GLY A 59 -3.67 -16.43 5.50
CA GLY A 59 -4.18 -15.82 6.72
C GLY A 59 -4.01 -14.31 6.79
N ALA A 60 -3.69 -13.63 5.69
CA ALA A 60 -3.70 -12.17 5.65
C ALA A 60 -5.12 -11.63 5.83
N ALA A 61 -5.27 -10.53 6.58
CA ALA A 61 -6.54 -9.84 6.78
C ALA A 61 -6.85 -8.84 5.66
N GLY A 62 -5.84 -8.45 4.88
CA GLY A 62 -6.01 -7.57 3.75
C GLY A 62 -4.72 -7.37 2.97
N MET A 63 -4.85 -6.66 1.88
CA MET A 63 -3.72 -6.25 1.06
C MET A 63 -3.90 -4.84 0.54
N HIS A 64 -2.81 -4.14 0.22
CA HIS A 64 -2.87 -2.96 -0.63
C HIS A 64 -2.15 -3.21 -1.95
N ILE A 65 -2.77 -2.71 -3.03
CA ILE A 65 -2.26 -2.78 -4.41
C ILE A 65 -2.13 -1.38 -4.97
N GLU A 66 -1.03 -1.11 -5.67
CA GLU A 66 -0.70 0.23 -6.14
C GLU A 66 -0.90 0.43 -7.65
N ASP A 67 -1.02 1.70 -8.04
CA ASP A 67 -1.23 2.13 -9.42
C ASP A 67 0.07 2.40 -10.20
N GLN A 68 1.23 2.00 -9.69
CA GLN A 68 2.48 2.10 -10.45
C GLN A 68 2.52 1.07 -11.61
N VAL A 69 3.40 1.32 -12.58
CA VAL A 69 3.77 0.31 -13.58
C VAL A 69 4.50 -0.86 -12.91
N ALA A 70 4.59 -2.02 -13.60
CA ALA A 70 5.20 -3.23 -13.01
C ALA A 70 6.67 -3.01 -12.56
N GLN A 71 7.39 -2.09 -13.19
CA GLN A 71 8.74 -1.67 -12.80
C GLN A 71 8.68 -0.59 -11.71
N LYS A 72 7.93 -0.88 -10.67
CA LYS A 72 7.64 0.05 -9.56
C LYS A 72 8.90 0.54 -8.85
N ARG A 73 8.75 1.66 -8.16
CA ARG A 73 9.75 2.25 -7.26
C ARG A 73 9.14 2.53 -5.90
N CYS A 74 9.98 2.72 -4.88
CA CYS A 74 9.51 3.19 -3.59
C CYS A 74 8.72 4.50 -3.73
N GLY A 75 7.57 4.61 -3.06
CA GLY A 75 6.65 5.74 -3.16
C GLY A 75 7.25 7.12 -2.86
N HIS A 76 8.34 7.17 -2.08
CA HIS A 76 9.07 8.42 -1.79
C HIS A 76 10.24 8.70 -2.76
N ARG A 77 10.43 7.88 -3.80
CA ARG A 77 11.49 8.09 -4.80
C ARG A 77 10.96 8.81 -6.05
N PRO A 78 11.83 9.59 -6.74
CA PRO A 78 11.47 10.27 -7.98
C PRO A 78 11.33 9.30 -9.17
N ASN A 79 10.76 9.82 -10.28
CA ASN A 79 10.62 9.12 -11.56
C ASN A 79 9.73 7.87 -11.47
N LYS A 80 8.66 7.93 -10.67
CA LYS A 80 7.59 6.94 -10.71
C LYS A 80 6.77 7.10 -12.00
N GLU A 81 6.27 5.99 -12.49
CA GLU A 81 5.30 5.94 -13.57
C GLU A 81 4.06 5.22 -13.06
N ILE A 82 2.89 5.75 -13.40
CA ILE A 82 1.60 5.19 -13.00
C ILE A 82 0.83 4.73 -14.22
N VAL A 83 -0.01 3.73 -14.02
CA VAL A 83 -0.93 3.22 -15.05
C VAL A 83 -2.12 4.17 -15.22
N THR A 84 -2.93 3.95 -16.25
CA THR A 84 -4.16 4.73 -16.45
C THR A 84 -5.16 4.50 -15.32
N ARG A 85 -6.17 5.38 -15.20
CA ARG A 85 -7.26 5.21 -14.23
C ARG A 85 -8.01 3.89 -14.45
N GLU A 86 -8.29 3.58 -15.73
CA GLU A 86 -9.01 2.38 -16.14
C GLU A 86 -8.25 1.12 -15.72
N GLU A 87 -6.93 1.08 -15.93
CA GLU A 87 -6.12 -0.06 -15.51
C GLU A 87 -6.10 -0.22 -13.99
N MET A 88 -6.02 0.88 -13.21
CA MET A 88 -6.11 0.80 -11.76
C MET A 88 -7.48 0.32 -11.30
N VAL A 89 -8.56 0.81 -11.90
CA VAL A 89 -9.93 0.34 -11.65
C VAL A 89 -10.06 -1.16 -11.94
N ASP A 90 -9.47 -1.64 -13.03
CA ASP A 90 -9.48 -3.07 -13.38
C ASP A 90 -8.68 -3.91 -12.37
N ARG A 91 -7.55 -3.40 -11.84
CA ARG A 91 -6.81 -4.05 -10.74
C ARG A 91 -7.68 -4.20 -9.49
N ILE A 92 -8.42 -3.15 -9.11
CA ILE A 92 -9.32 -3.19 -7.95
C ILE A 92 -10.47 -4.16 -8.19
N LYS A 93 -11.15 -4.11 -9.33
CA LYS A 93 -12.22 -5.05 -9.68
C LYS A 93 -11.72 -6.49 -9.66
N ALA A 94 -10.59 -6.78 -10.26
CA ALA A 94 -9.98 -8.12 -10.25
C ALA A 94 -9.67 -8.60 -8.82
N SER A 95 -9.28 -7.68 -7.93
CA SER A 95 -9.04 -7.98 -6.52
C SER A 95 -10.34 -8.28 -5.77
N VAL A 96 -11.35 -7.45 -5.94
CA VAL A 96 -12.65 -7.58 -5.27
C VAL A 96 -13.39 -8.84 -5.73
N ASP A 97 -13.45 -9.09 -7.03
CA ASP A 97 -14.12 -10.26 -7.63
C ASP A 97 -13.46 -11.59 -7.22
N ALA A 98 -12.17 -11.55 -6.87
CA ALA A 98 -11.43 -12.75 -6.47
C ALA A 98 -11.55 -13.10 -4.99
N LYS A 99 -12.16 -12.25 -4.17
CA LYS A 99 -12.33 -12.50 -2.73
C LYS A 99 -13.09 -13.80 -2.49
N THR A 100 -12.57 -14.59 -1.55
CA THR A 100 -13.22 -15.81 -1.03
C THR A 100 -13.56 -15.65 0.45
N ASP A 101 -13.31 -14.49 1.00
CA ASP A 101 -13.61 -14.05 2.35
C ASP A 101 -14.08 -12.59 2.26
N ASP A 102 -15.31 -12.32 2.66
CA ASP A 102 -15.91 -10.98 2.57
C ASP A 102 -15.24 -9.96 3.48
N ASP A 103 -14.63 -10.42 4.58
CA ASP A 103 -13.91 -9.57 5.53
C ASP A 103 -12.49 -9.22 5.06
N PHE A 104 -11.98 -9.86 4.01
CA PHE A 104 -10.66 -9.53 3.47
C PHE A 104 -10.64 -8.12 2.88
N MET A 105 -9.75 -7.25 3.39
CA MET A 105 -9.62 -5.87 2.96
C MET A 105 -8.83 -5.75 1.65
N VAL A 106 -9.42 -5.09 0.65
CA VAL A 106 -8.73 -4.61 -0.55
C VAL A 106 -8.54 -3.11 -0.42
N MET A 107 -7.30 -2.66 -0.25
CA MET A 107 -6.93 -1.25 -0.14
C MET A 107 -6.28 -0.79 -1.44
N ALA A 108 -6.83 0.28 -2.04
CA ALA A 108 -6.26 0.90 -3.23
C ALA A 108 -5.20 1.92 -2.84
N ARG A 109 -3.95 1.71 -3.29
CA ARG A 109 -2.87 2.67 -3.14
C ARG A 109 -2.70 3.47 -4.43
N THR A 110 -2.56 4.79 -4.30
CA THR A 110 -2.21 5.66 -5.41
C THR A 110 -0.94 6.45 -5.14
N ASP A 111 -0.03 6.40 -6.09
CA ASP A 111 1.22 7.16 -6.13
C ASP A 111 1.12 8.41 -7.04
N ALA A 112 -0.10 8.80 -7.41
CA ALA A 112 -0.36 9.85 -8.40
C ALA A 112 0.11 11.25 -7.98
N LEU A 113 0.18 11.56 -6.66
CA LEU A 113 0.54 12.90 -6.19
C LEU A 113 1.85 13.41 -6.80
N ALA A 114 2.89 12.60 -6.75
CA ALA A 114 4.21 12.98 -7.21
C ALA A 114 4.36 12.99 -8.75
N VAL A 115 3.39 12.44 -9.48
CA VAL A 115 3.43 12.30 -10.95
C VAL A 115 2.54 13.33 -11.64
N VAL A 116 1.30 13.47 -11.17
CA VAL A 116 0.25 14.24 -11.85
C VAL A 116 -0.57 15.15 -10.91
N GLY A 117 -0.28 15.15 -9.61
CA GLY A 117 -0.86 16.07 -8.64
C GLY A 117 -2.09 15.54 -7.89
N LEU A 118 -2.62 16.38 -6.98
CA LEU A 118 -3.64 16.01 -6.00
C LEU A 118 -5.01 15.72 -6.63
N ASP A 119 -5.42 16.48 -7.63
CA ASP A 119 -6.71 16.27 -8.30
C ASP A 119 -6.81 14.85 -8.87
N GLU A 120 -5.73 14.33 -9.41
CA GLU A 120 -5.67 12.97 -9.92
C GLU A 120 -5.72 11.92 -8.80
N VAL A 121 -5.12 12.20 -7.64
CA VAL A 121 -5.23 11.32 -6.46
C VAL A 121 -6.70 11.19 -6.04
N ILE A 122 -7.40 12.31 -5.94
CA ILE A 122 -8.82 12.35 -5.53
C ILE A 122 -9.69 11.58 -6.53
N GLU A 123 -9.53 11.83 -7.82
CA GLU A 123 -10.25 11.12 -8.86
C GLU A 123 -10.02 9.60 -8.80
N ARG A 124 -8.78 9.16 -8.64
CA ARG A 124 -8.44 7.74 -8.50
C ARG A 124 -9.02 7.12 -7.24
N ALA A 125 -8.98 7.84 -6.12
CA ALA A 125 -9.57 7.39 -4.86
C ALA A 125 -11.08 7.13 -5.02
N VAL A 126 -11.82 8.07 -5.61
CA VAL A 126 -13.27 7.94 -5.89
C VAL A 126 -13.54 6.77 -6.83
N LEU A 127 -12.79 6.63 -7.91
CA LEU A 127 -12.97 5.53 -8.87
C LEU A 127 -12.65 4.16 -8.24
N CYS A 128 -11.62 4.08 -7.38
CA CYS A 128 -11.29 2.86 -6.67
C CYS A 128 -12.36 2.48 -5.63
N GLU A 129 -12.92 3.46 -4.90
CA GLU A 129 -14.08 3.23 -4.02
C GLU A 129 -15.28 2.69 -4.82
N GLN A 130 -15.62 3.31 -5.94
CA GLN A 130 -16.70 2.84 -6.83
C GLN A 130 -16.42 1.44 -7.41
N ALA A 131 -15.17 1.06 -7.56
CA ALA A 131 -14.75 -0.27 -7.98
C ALA A 131 -14.81 -1.33 -6.86
N GLY A 132 -15.11 -0.91 -5.62
CA GLY A 132 -15.28 -1.79 -4.47
C GLY A 132 -14.08 -1.89 -3.54
N ALA A 133 -13.09 -0.99 -3.63
CA ALA A 133 -12.02 -0.90 -2.63
C ALA A 133 -12.62 -0.64 -1.23
N ASN A 134 -12.02 -1.24 -0.21
CA ASN A 134 -12.43 -1.10 1.18
C ASN A 134 -11.72 0.04 1.92
N ALA A 135 -10.61 0.52 1.37
CA ALA A 135 -9.81 1.63 1.93
C ALA A 135 -8.93 2.26 0.84
N ILE A 136 -8.46 3.47 1.10
CA ILE A 136 -7.51 4.21 0.24
C ILE A 136 -6.19 4.40 0.97
N PHE A 137 -5.07 4.22 0.26
CA PHE A 137 -3.74 4.55 0.70
C PHE A 137 -3.22 5.70 -0.19
N ALA A 138 -3.27 6.92 0.33
CA ALA A 138 -2.81 8.12 -0.37
C ALA A 138 -1.30 8.33 -0.12
N GLU A 139 -0.45 7.95 -1.09
CA GLU A 139 1.00 7.93 -0.91
C GLU A 139 1.62 9.34 -1.00
N ALA A 140 2.61 9.59 -0.12
CA ALA A 140 3.52 10.74 -0.14
C ALA A 140 2.83 12.12 -0.07
N MET A 141 1.70 12.23 0.65
CA MET A 141 1.07 13.51 0.94
C MET A 141 2.01 14.40 1.74
N THR A 142 2.09 15.68 1.40
CA THR A 142 3.02 16.63 2.01
C THR A 142 2.37 17.62 2.95
N ASP A 143 1.04 17.64 3.02
CA ASP A 143 0.27 18.56 3.84
C ASP A 143 -1.01 17.92 4.35
N LEU A 144 -1.46 18.28 5.58
CA LEU A 144 -2.71 17.79 6.16
C LEU A 144 -3.94 18.17 5.33
N SER A 145 -3.92 19.33 4.67
CA SER A 145 -5.03 19.77 3.80
C SER A 145 -5.19 18.88 2.57
N MET A 146 -4.14 18.19 2.12
CA MET A 146 -4.24 17.21 1.04
C MET A 146 -4.97 15.95 1.54
N TYR A 147 -4.64 15.47 2.75
CA TYR A 147 -5.38 14.37 3.37
C TYR A 147 -6.85 14.73 3.54
N GLN A 148 -7.16 15.93 4.04
CA GLN A 148 -8.55 16.39 4.21
C GLN A 148 -9.32 16.34 2.88
N GLN A 149 -8.72 16.81 1.77
CA GLN A 149 -9.38 16.78 0.48
C GLN A 149 -9.65 15.34 -0.01
N VAL A 150 -8.77 14.38 0.31
CA VAL A 150 -9.01 12.97 -0.02
C VAL A 150 -10.10 12.39 0.86
N THR A 151 -10.08 12.63 2.19
CA THR A 151 -11.10 12.11 3.12
C THR A 151 -12.47 12.73 2.87
N ASP A 152 -12.54 14.00 2.45
CA ASP A 152 -13.80 14.65 2.05
C ASP A 152 -14.40 14.05 0.77
N ALA A 153 -13.57 13.44 -0.10
CA ALA A 153 -14.01 12.94 -1.40
C ALA A 153 -14.47 11.48 -1.38
N VAL A 154 -14.08 10.70 -0.38
CA VAL A 154 -14.42 9.27 -0.26
C VAL A 154 -15.14 8.97 1.06
N SER A 155 -15.94 7.90 1.09
CA SER A 155 -16.62 7.46 2.31
C SER A 155 -15.92 6.31 3.03
N ILE A 156 -14.92 5.70 2.39
CA ILE A 156 -14.13 4.59 2.93
C ILE A 156 -12.89 5.10 3.68
N PRO A 157 -12.35 4.31 4.64
CA PRO A 157 -11.17 4.69 5.41
C PRO A 157 -9.96 5.08 4.56
N VAL A 158 -9.23 6.12 4.99
CA VAL A 158 -7.98 6.54 4.37
C VAL A 158 -6.81 6.23 5.30
N LEU A 159 -5.73 5.67 4.71
CA LEU A 159 -4.46 5.42 5.38
C LEU A 159 -3.44 6.49 5.01
N ALA A 160 -2.79 7.05 6.03
CA ALA A 160 -1.63 7.94 5.90
C ALA A 160 -0.33 7.17 6.16
N ASN A 161 0.62 7.27 5.24
CA ASN A 161 1.96 6.71 5.40
C ASN A 161 2.93 7.78 5.91
N ILE A 162 3.34 7.64 7.16
CA ILE A 162 4.22 8.57 7.87
C ILE A 162 5.65 8.00 7.86
N THR A 163 6.27 8.04 6.68
CA THR A 163 7.63 7.52 6.50
C THR A 163 8.66 8.52 7.00
N GLU A 164 9.41 8.14 8.03
CA GLU A 164 10.57 8.89 8.52
C GLU A 164 11.57 9.10 7.37
N PHE A 165 12.08 10.32 7.22
CA PHE A 165 12.92 10.74 6.07
C PHE A 165 12.24 10.64 4.69
N GLY A 166 10.92 10.47 4.64
CA GLY A 166 10.13 10.52 3.41
C GLY A 166 9.73 11.95 3.03
N SER A 167 8.81 12.07 2.07
CA SER A 167 8.25 13.35 1.63
C SER A 167 7.18 13.88 2.58
N THR A 168 6.52 13.00 3.33
CA THR A 168 5.44 13.33 4.27
C THR A 168 6.04 13.80 5.60
N PRO A 169 5.60 14.94 6.17
CA PRO A 169 5.97 15.35 7.52
C PRO A 169 5.55 14.31 8.56
N LEU A 170 6.26 14.29 9.69
CA LEU A 170 5.94 13.39 10.82
C LEU A 170 4.76 13.95 11.61
N TYR A 171 3.55 13.73 11.11
CA TYR A 171 2.32 14.08 11.80
C TYR A 171 2.05 13.16 12.98
N THR A 172 1.48 13.70 14.05
CA THR A 172 0.96 12.93 15.18
C THR A 172 -0.36 12.26 14.84
N THR A 173 -0.76 11.29 15.65
CA THR A 173 -2.08 10.63 15.50
C THR A 173 -3.24 11.59 15.67
N GLU A 174 -3.09 12.60 16.55
CA GLU A 174 -4.09 13.65 16.79
C GLU A 174 -4.24 14.57 15.56
N GLU A 175 -3.13 14.96 14.94
CA GLU A 175 -3.15 15.76 13.71
C GLU A 175 -3.80 14.98 12.56
N LEU A 176 -3.45 13.70 12.39
CA LEU A 176 -4.06 12.83 11.37
C LEU A 176 -5.55 12.62 11.64
N ALA A 177 -5.96 12.40 12.88
CA ALA A 177 -7.36 12.27 13.24
C ALA A 177 -8.17 13.55 12.98
N SER A 178 -7.53 14.74 13.08
CA SER A 178 -8.21 16.01 12.79
C SER A 178 -8.63 16.20 11.32
N VAL A 179 -8.11 15.38 10.41
CA VAL A 179 -8.43 15.34 8.98
C VAL A 179 -9.01 13.98 8.56
N ASP A 180 -9.69 13.31 9.48
CA ASP A 180 -10.43 12.05 9.29
C ASP A 180 -9.58 10.88 8.74
N ILE A 181 -8.27 10.86 9.01
CA ILE A 181 -7.43 9.71 8.73
C ILE A 181 -7.75 8.58 9.70
N ALA A 182 -8.15 7.43 9.17
CA ALA A 182 -8.55 6.26 9.93
C ALA A 182 -7.39 5.34 10.32
N MET A 183 -6.31 5.35 9.55
CA MET A 183 -5.14 4.48 9.76
C MET A 183 -3.84 5.27 9.54
N ALA A 184 -2.87 5.10 10.44
CA ALA A 184 -1.54 5.67 10.30
C ALA A 184 -0.50 4.55 10.25
N LEU A 185 0.29 4.53 9.17
CA LEU A 185 1.41 3.62 9.00
C LEU A 185 2.71 4.37 9.31
N TYR A 186 3.44 3.91 10.31
CA TYR A 186 4.80 4.38 10.61
C TYR A 186 5.79 3.28 10.20
N PRO A 187 6.26 3.26 8.96
CA PRO A 187 7.17 2.22 8.49
C PRO A 187 8.46 2.27 9.30
N PRO A 188 8.98 1.14 9.75
CA PRO A 188 10.21 1.10 10.53
C PRO A 188 11.41 1.41 9.63
N VAL A 189 11.73 2.68 9.45
CA VAL A 189 12.99 3.12 8.80
C VAL A 189 14.19 2.61 9.59
N SER A 190 14.04 2.47 10.89
CA SER A 190 14.99 1.78 11.75
C SER A 190 15.35 0.37 11.28
N TYR A 191 14.43 -0.35 10.63
CA TYR A 191 14.72 -1.69 10.11
C TYR A 191 15.59 -1.70 8.85
N THR A 192 15.52 -0.62 8.07
CA THR A 192 16.32 -0.47 6.85
C THR A 192 17.63 0.30 7.09
N HIS A 193 17.74 1.03 8.22
CA HIS A 193 18.87 1.91 8.52
C HIS A 193 19.53 1.63 9.87
N LEU A 194 18.94 0.80 10.75
CA LEU A 194 19.69 0.16 11.82
C LEU A 194 20.50 -1.01 11.24
N THR A 195 21.48 -0.69 10.46
CA THR A 195 22.74 -1.38 10.70
C THR A 195 23.03 -1.04 12.16
N LEU A 196 22.83 -2.00 13.04
CA LEU A 196 23.40 -1.96 14.37
C LEU A 196 24.84 -1.46 14.18
N PRO A 197 25.29 -0.44 14.94
CA PRO A 197 26.69 -0.10 14.91
C PRO A 197 27.40 -1.41 15.22
N THR A 198 28.01 -1.98 14.22
CA THR A 198 29.00 -3.04 14.43
C THR A 198 30.06 -2.34 15.24
N ASN A 199 30.07 -2.58 16.55
CA ASN A 199 31.21 -2.26 17.38
C ASN A 199 32.36 -3.03 16.82
N SER A 200 33.02 -2.46 15.82
CA SER A 200 34.40 -2.71 15.56
C SER A 200 35.16 -2.00 16.68
N GLY A 201 35.33 -2.69 17.82
CA GLY A 201 36.33 -2.35 18.78
C GLY A 201 37.71 -2.42 18.17
#